data_ef4fba158de561d8c35f8205cc4a45f2
#
_entry.id   ef4fba158de561d8c35f8205cc4a45f2
#
_cell.length_a   1.000
_cell.length_b   1.000
_cell.length_c   1.000
_cell.angle_alpha   90.00
_cell.angle_beta   90.00
_cell.angle_gamma   90.00
#
_symmetry.space_group_name_H-M   'P 1'
#
loop_
_entity.id
_entity.type
_entity.pdbx_description
1 polymer ?
#
loop_
_entity_poly.entity_id
_entity_poly.type
_entity_poly.pdbx_seq_one_letter_code
_entity_poly.pdbx_strand_id
1 'polypeptide(L)'
;MTTQSGVTQPVIVSDDGQLGTVSSSARFKKDVQPMDSASETILALKPVKFHYKSDKRNTPQFGLIAEEVAHVNSDLVVPDKNGGIYSVRYDAVNVMLLNEFLKEHKKVEDQQANLTQLNSKMANQAAIIAQQQKGMEALTAQLKEQAAQIQKVSAQVEMSKPAAKTVVSSR
;
A
#
# COMPACT_ATOMS: atom_id res chain seq x y z
N MET A 1 -15.28 -11.86 -45.15
CA MET A 1 -16.58 -11.84 -44.46
C MET A 1 -16.35 -11.47 -43.03
N THR A 2 -16.79 -10.31 -42.59
CA THR A 2 -16.78 -9.93 -41.17
C THR A 2 -18.07 -10.43 -40.54
N THR A 3 -17.97 -11.31 -39.56
CA THR A 3 -19.11 -11.97 -38.89
C THR A 3 -19.59 -11.27 -37.60
N GLN A 4 -19.16 -10.04 -37.37
CA GLN A 4 -19.54 -9.31 -36.16
C GLN A 4 -20.72 -8.40 -36.42
N SER A 5 -21.90 -8.83 -36.02
CA SER A 5 -23.05 -7.96 -35.79
C SER A 5 -23.68 -8.35 -34.45
N GLY A 6 -23.80 -7.37 -33.54
CA GLY A 6 -24.41 -7.57 -32.23
C GLY A 6 -23.48 -8.13 -31.14
N VAL A 7 -24.07 -8.60 -30.05
CA VAL A 7 -23.34 -9.19 -28.91
C VAL A 7 -22.91 -10.60 -29.28
N THR A 8 -21.61 -10.86 -29.19
CA THR A 8 -21.03 -12.19 -29.55
C THR A 8 -20.59 -12.92 -28.26
N GLN A 9 -20.53 -14.25 -28.34
CA GLN A 9 -19.98 -15.12 -27.31
C GLN A 9 -18.76 -15.88 -27.84
N PRO A 10 -17.72 -16.09 -27.05
CA PRO A 10 -16.62 -16.95 -27.42
C PRO A 10 -17.08 -18.40 -27.53
N VAL A 11 -16.58 -19.11 -28.55
CA VAL A 11 -16.77 -20.55 -28.68
C VAL A 11 -15.62 -21.25 -27.98
N ILE A 12 -15.94 -22.27 -27.21
CA ILE A 12 -14.97 -23.16 -26.54
C ILE A 12 -15.11 -24.57 -27.11
N VAL A 13 -14.06 -25.35 -26.92
CA VAL A 13 -14.04 -26.80 -27.23
C VAL A 13 -13.96 -27.56 -25.91
N SER A 14 -14.86 -28.49 -25.67
CA SER A 14 -14.80 -29.39 -24.50
C SER A 14 -13.69 -30.45 -24.70
N ASP A 15 -13.39 -31.19 -23.65
CA ASP A 15 -12.40 -32.28 -23.62
C ASP A 15 -12.73 -33.42 -24.59
N ASP A 16 -14.01 -33.63 -24.88
CA ASP A 16 -14.53 -34.58 -25.88
C ASP A 16 -14.60 -34.01 -27.32
N GLY A 17 -14.14 -32.76 -27.50
CA GLY A 17 -14.06 -32.11 -28.82
C GLY A 17 -15.34 -31.42 -29.29
N GLN A 18 -16.38 -31.28 -28.44
CA GLN A 18 -17.59 -30.57 -28.79
C GLN A 18 -17.42 -29.05 -28.72
N LEU A 19 -18.04 -28.36 -29.67
CA LEU A 19 -18.10 -26.88 -29.66
C LEU A 19 -19.25 -26.42 -28.78
N GLY A 20 -19.01 -25.41 -27.96
CA GLY A 20 -20.00 -24.84 -27.08
C GLY A 20 -19.68 -23.41 -26.66
N THR A 21 -20.53 -22.87 -25.79
CA THR A 21 -20.32 -21.55 -25.15
C THR A 21 -20.32 -21.70 -23.65
N VAL A 22 -19.56 -20.84 -22.96
CA VAL A 22 -19.54 -20.83 -21.49
C VAL A 22 -20.71 -20.04 -20.95
N SER A 23 -21.52 -20.66 -20.09
CA SER A 23 -22.57 -19.96 -19.33
C SER A 23 -22.04 -19.44 -18.01
N SER A 24 -22.37 -18.19 -17.67
CA SER A 24 -22.02 -17.59 -16.37
C SER A 24 -23.23 -17.34 -15.47
N SER A 25 -24.43 -17.73 -15.88
CA SER A 25 -25.65 -17.58 -15.09
C SER A 25 -25.60 -18.40 -13.81
N ALA A 26 -26.07 -17.82 -12.70
CA ALA A 26 -26.14 -18.48 -11.39
C ALA A 26 -26.91 -19.81 -11.40
N ARG A 27 -27.92 -19.95 -12.32
CA ARG A 27 -28.70 -21.19 -12.47
C ARG A 27 -27.89 -22.43 -12.86
N PHE A 28 -26.66 -22.23 -13.37
CA PHE A 28 -25.74 -23.29 -13.75
C PHE A 28 -24.60 -23.49 -12.75
N LYS A 29 -24.58 -22.74 -11.66
CA LYS A 29 -23.52 -22.77 -10.65
C LYS A 29 -24.05 -23.30 -9.33
N LYS A 30 -23.23 -24.03 -8.60
CA LYS A 30 -23.48 -24.49 -7.24
C LYS A 30 -22.31 -24.09 -6.35
N ASP A 31 -22.51 -24.12 -5.05
CA ASP A 31 -21.46 -23.88 -4.03
C ASP A 31 -20.70 -22.56 -4.27
N VAL A 32 -21.44 -21.50 -4.63
CA VAL A 32 -20.86 -20.20 -4.94
C VAL A 32 -20.39 -19.54 -3.66
N GLN A 33 -19.09 -19.27 -3.58
CA GLN A 33 -18.42 -18.65 -2.44
C GLN A 33 -17.52 -17.49 -2.91
N PRO A 34 -17.20 -16.52 -2.03
CA PRO A 34 -16.14 -15.55 -2.29
C PRO A 34 -14.80 -16.25 -2.58
N MET A 35 -13.98 -15.63 -3.43
CA MET A 35 -12.70 -16.22 -3.82
C MET A 35 -11.63 -16.09 -2.73
N ASP A 36 -11.73 -15.05 -1.90
CA ASP A 36 -10.83 -14.76 -0.78
C ASP A 36 -9.33 -14.93 -1.13
N SER A 37 -8.62 -15.79 -0.42
CA SER A 37 -7.18 -16.06 -0.66
C SER A 37 -6.91 -17.00 -1.83
N ALA A 38 -7.93 -17.66 -2.40
CA ALA A 38 -7.71 -18.61 -3.49
C ALA A 38 -7.06 -17.98 -4.73
N SER A 39 -7.27 -16.68 -4.96
CA SER A 39 -6.63 -15.95 -6.06
C SER A 39 -5.16 -15.60 -5.84
N GLU A 40 -4.64 -15.67 -4.62
CA GLU A 40 -3.23 -15.32 -4.32
C GLU A 40 -2.24 -16.22 -5.07
N THR A 41 -2.67 -17.39 -5.45
CA THR A 41 -1.86 -18.32 -6.25
C THR A 41 -1.35 -17.70 -7.57
N ILE A 42 -2.10 -16.75 -8.18
CA ILE A 42 -1.65 -16.10 -9.42
C ILE A 42 -0.40 -15.24 -9.25
N LEU A 43 -0.10 -14.79 -8.03
CA LEU A 43 1.09 -13.98 -7.73
C LEU A 43 2.39 -14.78 -7.89
N ALA A 44 2.31 -16.10 -7.91
CA ALA A 44 3.43 -17.00 -8.18
C ALA A 44 3.59 -17.36 -9.67
N LEU A 45 2.64 -16.97 -10.53
CA LEU A 45 2.73 -17.22 -11.97
C LEU A 45 3.79 -16.33 -12.61
N LYS A 46 4.43 -16.84 -13.66
CA LYS A 46 5.53 -16.18 -14.38
C LYS A 46 5.14 -15.89 -15.83
N PRO A 47 4.68 -14.68 -16.14
CA PRO A 47 4.44 -14.30 -17.54
C PRO A 47 5.72 -14.32 -18.36
N VAL A 48 5.63 -14.85 -19.56
CA VAL A 48 6.76 -15.01 -20.48
C VAL A 48 6.45 -14.43 -21.87
N LYS A 49 7.51 -14.05 -22.58
CA LYS A 49 7.47 -13.75 -24.01
C LYS A 49 8.07 -14.94 -24.76
N PHE A 50 7.42 -15.39 -25.81
CA PHE A 50 7.85 -16.56 -26.57
C PHE A 50 7.48 -16.46 -28.07
N HIS A 51 7.91 -17.44 -28.84
CA HIS A 51 7.48 -17.65 -30.22
C HIS A 51 7.03 -19.08 -30.39
N TYR A 52 5.97 -19.32 -31.15
CA TYR A 52 5.57 -20.68 -31.49
C TYR A 52 6.58 -21.33 -32.47
N LYS A 53 6.99 -22.55 -32.18
CA LYS A 53 7.93 -23.30 -33.03
C LYS A 53 7.40 -23.48 -34.46
N SER A 54 6.09 -23.50 -34.66
CA SER A 54 5.41 -23.61 -35.96
C SER A 54 5.26 -22.29 -36.73
N ASP A 55 5.51 -21.14 -36.04
CA ASP A 55 5.36 -19.81 -36.67
C ASP A 55 6.64 -19.40 -37.40
N LYS A 56 6.65 -19.50 -38.71
CA LYS A 56 7.76 -19.07 -39.58
C LYS A 56 8.02 -17.55 -39.56
N ARG A 57 7.06 -16.76 -39.12
CA ARG A 57 7.16 -15.29 -39.05
C ARG A 57 7.82 -14.81 -37.74
N ASN A 58 8.07 -15.71 -36.77
CA ASN A 58 8.57 -15.36 -35.45
C ASN A 58 7.75 -14.26 -34.78
N THR A 59 6.43 -14.35 -34.87
CA THR A 59 5.53 -13.38 -34.23
C THR A 59 5.66 -13.47 -32.71
N PRO A 60 6.05 -12.39 -32.00
CA PRO A 60 6.14 -12.40 -30.54
C PRO A 60 4.79 -12.70 -29.89
N GLN A 61 4.81 -13.60 -28.92
CA GLN A 61 3.65 -13.99 -28.11
C GLN A 61 3.93 -13.70 -26.64
N PHE A 62 2.87 -13.55 -25.87
CA PHE A 62 2.91 -13.36 -24.42
C PHE A 62 1.95 -14.33 -23.76
N GLY A 63 2.37 -14.94 -22.67
CA GLY A 63 1.54 -15.91 -21.99
C GLY A 63 2.24 -16.56 -20.82
N LEU A 64 1.76 -17.74 -20.47
CA LEU A 64 2.25 -18.58 -19.38
C LEU A 64 2.67 -19.94 -19.95
N ILE A 65 3.61 -20.60 -19.28
CA ILE A 65 3.99 -21.99 -19.59
C ILE A 65 3.09 -22.91 -18.76
N ALA A 66 2.32 -23.75 -19.42
CA ALA A 66 1.29 -24.55 -18.76
C ALA A 66 1.86 -25.50 -17.70
N GLU A 67 3.04 -26.06 -17.91
CA GLU A 67 3.74 -26.91 -16.95
C GLU A 67 4.14 -26.12 -15.70
N GLU A 68 4.62 -24.90 -15.85
CA GLU A 68 4.93 -24.03 -14.70
C GLU A 68 3.68 -23.63 -13.91
N VAL A 69 2.58 -23.35 -14.63
CA VAL A 69 1.28 -23.07 -14.02
C VAL A 69 0.77 -24.26 -13.23
N ALA A 70 0.90 -25.47 -13.77
CA ALA A 70 0.48 -26.69 -13.09
C ALA A 70 1.23 -26.94 -11.77
N HIS A 71 2.50 -26.54 -11.67
CA HIS A 71 3.28 -26.62 -10.43
C HIS A 71 2.77 -25.64 -9.37
N VAL A 72 2.22 -24.50 -9.78
CA VAL A 72 1.65 -23.51 -8.87
C VAL A 72 0.22 -23.88 -8.47
N ASN A 73 -0.61 -24.22 -9.44
CA ASN A 73 -2.00 -24.63 -9.23
C ASN A 73 -2.49 -25.46 -10.43
N SER A 74 -2.72 -26.76 -10.19
CA SER A 74 -3.20 -27.69 -11.21
C SER A 74 -4.59 -27.38 -11.76
N ASP A 75 -5.42 -26.64 -11.00
CA ASP A 75 -6.78 -26.28 -11.44
C ASP A 75 -6.77 -25.18 -12.52
N LEU A 76 -5.61 -24.56 -12.77
CA LEU A 76 -5.45 -23.52 -13.78
C LEU A 76 -4.96 -24.05 -15.14
N VAL A 77 -4.83 -25.34 -15.30
CA VAL A 77 -4.43 -25.95 -16.58
C VAL A 77 -5.54 -26.80 -17.19
N VAL A 78 -5.47 -26.96 -18.50
CA VAL A 78 -6.34 -27.85 -19.27
C VAL A 78 -5.48 -29.00 -19.77
N PRO A 79 -5.84 -30.27 -19.44
CA PRO A 79 -5.16 -31.43 -19.99
C PRO A 79 -5.57 -31.67 -21.46
N ASP A 80 -4.74 -32.36 -22.18
CA ASP A 80 -5.11 -32.97 -23.48
C ASP A 80 -5.92 -34.26 -23.26
N LYS A 81 -6.37 -34.87 -24.37
CA LYS A 81 -7.14 -36.11 -24.36
C LYS A 81 -6.39 -37.33 -23.74
N ASN A 82 -5.09 -37.24 -23.58
CA ASN A 82 -4.25 -38.30 -22.98
C ASN A 82 -3.88 -37.98 -21.52
N GLY A 83 -4.40 -36.85 -20.98
CA GLY A 83 -4.10 -36.38 -19.61
C GLY A 83 -2.81 -35.54 -19.50
N GLY A 84 -2.11 -35.26 -20.60
CA GLY A 84 -0.93 -34.39 -20.62
C GLY A 84 -1.31 -32.94 -20.46
N ILE A 85 -0.45 -32.14 -19.80
CA ILE A 85 -0.66 -30.69 -19.66
C ILE A 85 -0.62 -30.06 -21.05
N TYR A 86 -1.66 -29.30 -21.42
CA TYR A 86 -1.80 -28.76 -22.76
C TYR A 86 -1.95 -27.23 -22.82
N SER A 87 -2.77 -26.66 -21.96
CA SER A 87 -3.08 -25.24 -22.02
C SER A 87 -3.34 -24.66 -20.63
N VAL A 88 -3.45 -23.33 -20.55
CA VAL A 88 -3.79 -22.60 -19.33
C VAL A 88 -5.23 -22.08 -19.42
N ARG A 89 -5.95 -22.16 -18.31
CA ARG A 89 -7.29 -21.58 -18.15
C ARG A 89 -7.21 -20.08 -17.92
N TYR A 90 -6.88 -19.34 -18.98
CA TYR A 90 -6.75 -17.88 -18.92
C TYR A 90 -8.01 -17.16 -18.44
N ASP A 91 -9.19 -17.71 -18.70
CA ASP A 91 -10.47 -17.23 -18.16
C ASP A 91 -10.47 -17.24 -16.64
N ALA A 92 -10.02 -18.30 -16.00
CA ALA A 92 -9.89 -18.42 -14.56
C ALA A 92 -8.81 -17.45 -14.02
N VAL A 93 -7.65 -17.39 -14.67
CA VAL A 93 -6.58 -16.44 -14.30
C VAL A 93 -7.08 -15.00 -14.33
N ASN A 94 -7.87 -14.61 -15.34
CA ASN A 94 -8.43 -13.26 -15.45
C ASN A 94 -9.36 -12.91 -14.28
N VAL A 95 -10.21 -13.85 -13.85
CA VAL A 95 -11.11 -13.63 -12.70
C VAL A 95 -10.34 -13.54 -11.39
N MET A 96 -9.30 -14.37 -11.22
CA MET A 96 -8.40 -14.29 -10.06
C MET A 96 -7.65 -12.95 -10.04
N LEU A 97 -7.17 -12.49 -11.20
CA LEU A 97 -6.52 -11.18 -11.32
C LEU A 97 -7.46 -10.05 -10.91
N LEU A 98 -8.74 -10.11 -11.32
CA LEU A 98 -9.74 -9.14 -10.89
C LEU A 98 -9.89 -9.13 -9.36
N ASN A 99 -9.89 -10.31 -8.71
CA ASN A 99 -10.01 -10.38 -7.25
C ASN A 99 -8.79 -9.76 -6.56
N GLU A 100 -7.56 -10.04 -7.02
CA GLU A 100 -6.35 -9.41 -6.47
C GLU A 100 -6.33 -7.90 -6.73
N PHE A 101 -6.75 -7.45 -7.90
CA PHE A 101 -6.87 -6.02 -8.21
C PHE A 101 -7.82 -5.30 -7.24
N LEU A 102 -8.97 -5.91 -6.94
CA LEU A 102 -9.94 -5.34 -5.98
C LEU A 102 -9.38 -5.29 -4.56
N LYS A 103 -8.62 -6.30 -4.14
CA LYS A 103 -7.92 -6.30 -2.83
C LYS A 103 -6.89 -5.17 -2.77
N GLU A 104 -6.04 -5.03 -3.80
CA GLU A 104 -5.05 -3.97 -3.85
C GLU A 104 -5.69 -2.58 -3.95
N HIS A 105 -6.78 -2.43 -4.69
CA HIS A 105 -7.54 -1.17 -4.74
C HIS A 105 -8.01 -0.75 -3.36
N LYS A 106 -8.64 -1.66 -2.62
CA LYS A 106 -9.07 -1.40 -1.24
C LYS A 106 -7.90 -1.03 -0.32
N LYS A 107 -6.78 -1.72 -0.44
CA LYS A 107 -5.58 -1.43 0.35
C LYS A 107 -5.04 -0.02 0.08
N VAL A 108 -5.06 0.41 -1.19
CA VAL A 108 -4.67 1.78 -1.58
C VAL A 108 -5.62 2.83 -0.98
N GLU A 109 -6.94 2.57 -0.98
CA GLU A 109 -7.91 3.46 -0.33
C GLU A 109 -7.66 3.59 1.18
N ASP A 110 -7.41 2.46 1.87
CA ASP A 110 -7.11 2.45 3.29
C ASP A 110 -5.78 3.18 3.59
N GLN A 111 -4.77 3.02 2.75
CA GLN A 111 -3.50 3.75 2.86
C GLN A 111 -3.70 5.26 2.69
N GLN A 112 -4.51 5.68 1.72
CA GLN A 112 -4.81 7.10 1.50
C GLN A 112 -5.54 7.73 2.70
N ALA A 113 -6.48 7.01 3.30
CA ALA A 113 -7.15 7.45 4.51
C ALA A 113 -6.17 7.61 5.69
N ASN A 114 -5.27 6.64 5.86
CA ASN A 114 -4.22 6.67 6.89
C ASN A 114 -3.25 7.85 6.70
N LEU A 115 -2.83 8.12 5.45
CA LEU A 115 -1.98 9.27 5.12
C LEU A 115 -2.67 10.59 5.45
N THR A 116 -3.95 10.73 5.15
CA THR A 116 -4.74 11.92 5.48
C THR A 116 -4.79 12.14 6.99
N GLN A 117 -5.03 11.09 7.76
CA GLN A 117 -5.05 11.15 9.22
C GLN A 117 -3.67 11.50 9.80
N LEU A 118 -2.60 10.92 9.25
CA LEU A 118 -1.24 11.20 9.68
C LEU A 118 -0.87 12.67 9.42
N ASN A 119 -1.20 13.20 8.26
CA ASN A 119 -0.98 14.61 7.92
C ASN A 119 -1.71 15.56 8.87
N SER A 120 -2.95 15.24 9.26
CA SER A 120 -3.70 16.02 10.25
C SER A 120 -3.03 16.00 11.63
N LYS A 121 -2.53 14.83 12.07
CA LYS A 121 -1.77 14.72 13.32
C LYS A 121 -0.48 15.52 13.29
N MET A 122 0.25 15.49 12.17
CA MET A 122 1.48 16.27 12.01
C MET A 122 1.20 17.79 12.05
N ALA A 123 0.14 18.26 11.42
CA ALA A 123 -0.26 19.67 11.48
C ALA A 123 -0.59 20.10 12.91
N ASN A 124 -1.32 19.29 13.66
CA ASN A 124 -1.62 19.54 15.08
C ASN A 124 -0.36 19.57 15.94
N GLN A 125 0.57 18.66 15.74
CA GLN A 125 1.85 18.64 16.45
C GLN A 125 2.68 19.89 16.16
N ALA A 126 2.74 20.32 14.89
CA ALA A 126 3.44 21.55 14.51
C ALA A 126 2.85 22.78 15.19
N ALA A 127 1.51 22.87 15.30
CA ALA A 127 0.85 23.95 16.05
C ALA A 127 1.20 23.94 17.54
N ILE A 128 1.22 22.76 18.18
CA ILE A 128 1.61 22.61 19.59
C ILE A 128 3.07 23.03 19.80
N ILE A 129 3.99 22.60 18.95
CA ILE A 129 5.39 22.98 19.01
C ILE A 129 5.56 24.50 18.90
N ALA A 130 4.85 25.14 17.94
CA ALA A 130 4.90 26.59 17.81
C ALA A 130 4.37 27.32 19.05
N GLN A 131 3.33 26.80 19.69
CA GLN A 131 2.82 27.35 20.93
C GLN A 131 3.81 27.19 22.11
N GLN A 132 4.45 26.04 22.23
CA GLN A 132 5.48 25.78 23.23
C GLN A 132 6.68 26.71 23.05
N GLN A 133 7.13 26.94 21.83
CA GLN A 133 8.22 27.87 21.53
C GLN A 133 7.89 29.31 22.00
N LYS A 134 6.69 29.80 21.68
CA LYS A 134 6.22 31.12 22.18
C LYS A 134 6.19 31.19 23.73
N GLY A 135 5.72 30.12 24.37
CA GLY A 135 5.74 30.01 25.82
C GLY A 135 7.16 30.07 26.43
N MET A 136 8.10 29.35 25.81
CA MET A 136 9.51 29.38 26.23
C MET A 136 10.16 30.75 26.03
N GLU A 137 9.85 31.45 24.95
CA GLU A 137 10.33 32.83 24.72
C GLU A 137 9.81 33.80 25.79
N ALA A 138 8.52 33.70 26.11
CA ALA A 138 7.92 34.52 27.19
C ALA A 138 8.54 34.25 28.57
N LEU A 139 8.74 32.98 28.92
CA LEU A 139 9.40 32.59 30.18
C LEU A 139 10.86 33.06 30.21
N THR A 140 11.58 32.99 29.12
CA THR A 140 12.96 33.46 28.98
C THR A 140 13.03 34.99 29.20
N ALA A 141 12.07 35.75 28.66
CA ALA A 141 11.98 37.17 28.84
C ALA A 141 11.69 37.54 30.33
N GLN A 142 10.76 36.84 30.97
CA GLN A 142 10.47 37.01 32.40
C GLN A 142 11.69 36.72 33.29
N LEU A 143 12.43 35.63 33.00
CA LEU A 143 13.64 35.30 33.76
C LEU A 143 14.72 36.39 33.63
N LYS A 144 14.90 36.94 32.44
CA LYS A 144 15.84 38.07 32.22
C LYS A 144 15.43 39.31 33.02
N GLU A 145 14.15 39.65 33.04
CA GLU A 145 13.62 40.77 33.83
C GLU A 145 13.81 40.57 35.32
N GLN A 146 13.47 39.37 35.83
CA GLN A 146 13.70 39.03 37.24
C GLN A 146 15.19 39.11 37.62
N ALA A 147 16.07 38.60 36.77
CA ALA A 147 17.53 38.70 37.01
C ALA A 147 17.97 40.16 37.09
N ALA A 148 17.49 41.03 36.21
CA ALA A 148 17.78 42.45 36.27
C ALA A 148 17.24 43.15 37.53
N GLN A 149 16.05 42.78 38.00
CA GLN A 149 15.49 43.27 39.25
C GLN A 149 16.32 42.83 40.49
N ILE A 150 16.72 41.55 40.52
CA ILE A 150 17.59 41.01 41.57
C ILE A 150 18.91 41.77 41.62
N GLN A 151 19.54 42.05 40.48
CA GLN A 151 20.77 42.83 40.41
C GLN A 151 20.59 44.25 40.96
N LYS A 152 19.50 44.93 40.61
CA LYS A 152 19.17 46.28 41.15
C LYS A 152 19.00 46.26 42.69
N VAL A 153 18.25 45.28 43.20
CA VAL A 153 18.04 45.12 44.63
C VAL A 153 19.35 44.81 45.36
N SER A 154 20.17 43.92 44.81
CA SER A 154 21.49 43.60 45.37
C SER A 154 22.40 44.83 45.45
N ALA A 155 22.43 45.64 44.37
CA ALA A 155 23.21 46.90 44.41
C ALA A 155 22.70 47.90 45.43
N GLN A 156 21.39 48.02 45.59
CA GLN A 156 20.79 48.86 46.62
C GLN A 156 21.15 48.41 48.09
N VAL A 157 21.11 47.08 48.31
CA VAL A 157 21.48 46.51 49.63
C VAL A 157 22.96 46.74 49.91
N GLU A 158 23.84 46.60 48.91
CA GLU A 158 25.27 46.91 49.09
C GLU A 158 25.51 48.41 49.46
N MET A 159 24.79 49.29 48.76
CA MET A 159 24.89 50.73 49.04
C MET A 159 24.32 51.17 50.47
N SER A 160 23.39 50.38 50.99
CA SER A 160 22.76 50.66 52.29
C SER A 160 23.50 50.06 53.49
N LYS A 161 24.56 49.27 53.27
CA LYS A 161 25.40 48.75 54.34
C LYS A 161 26.13 49.90 55.02
N PRO A 162 26.02 50.13 56.39
CA PRO A 162 26.76 51.16 57.05
C PRO A 162 28.27 50.87 57.00
N ALA A 163 29.07 51.88 56.68
CA ALA A 163 30.52 51.78 56.69
C ALA A 163 31.02 51.23 58.05
N ALA A 164 31.77 50.14 58.03
CA ALA A 164 32.34 49.54 59.18
C ALA A 164 33.22 50.59 59.87
N LYS A 165 32.82 51.06 61.12
CA LYS A 165 33.64 51.91 61.98
C LYS A 165 34.90 51.14 62.34
N THR A 166 36.02 51.48 61.79
CA THR A 166 37.35 51.02 62.21
C THR A 166 37.60 51.69 63.59
N VAL A 167 37.47 50.95 64.65
CA VAL A 167 37.93 51.39 65.98
C VAL A 167 39.43 51.20 65.95
N VAL A 168 40.15 52.33 65.73
CA VAL A 168 41.59 52.42 66.01
C VAL A 168 41.76 52.53 67.47
N SER A 169 42.20 51.49 68.15
CA SER A 169 42.66 51.49 69.55
C SER A 169 44.10 52.04 69.61
N SER A 170 44.27 53.27 69.98
CA SER A 170 45.59 53.84 70.33
C SER A 170 45.97 53.47 71.77
N ARG A 171 47.10 52.83 71.88
CA ARG A 171 47.91 52.79 73.10
C ARG A 171 49.15 53.64 72.91
#